data_6d4ec5334ff6210cc765ab0fed475316
#
_entry.id   6d4ec5334ff6210cc765ab0fed475316
#
_cell.length_a   1.000
_cell.length_b   1.000
_cell.length_c   1.000
_cell.angle_alpha   90.00
_cell.angle_beta   90.00
_cell.angle_gamma   90.00
#
_symmetry.space_group_name_H-M   'P 1'
#
loop_
_entity.id
_entity.type
_entity.pdbx_description
1 polymer ?
#
loop_
_entity_poly.entity_id
_entity_poly.type
_entity_poly.pdbx_seq_one_letter_code
_entity_poly.pdbx_strand_id
1 'polypeptide(L)'
;MFLIEISILAACITLFLNYCIGKPAGDFSPYEIFSSYTVWLSICRLKEVGLYDQYSEQYHDNLQRVKTKYEVISLKNDFKKMLYNAADPYFTWERAVGMCPVCTGFWISLIIAILATGNILHIFEIVVFSHIIIRIANKLL
;
A
#
# COMPACT_ATOMS: atom_id res chain seq x y z
N MET A 1 26.52 -11.73 -10.89
CA MET A 1 25.33 -12.59 -10.94
C MET A 1 24.55 -12.50 -9.63
N PHE A 2 25.14 -12.82 -8.51
CA PHE A 2 24.52 -12.78 -7.18
C PHE A 2 23.81 -11.45 -6.81
N LEU A 3 24.41 -10.29 -7.09
CA LEU A 3 23.82 -8.98 -6.77
C LEU A 3 22.54 -8.69 -7.58
N ILE A 4 22.52 -9.11 -8.83
CA ILE A 4 21.34 -8.95 -9.70
C ILE A 4 20.19 -9.83 -9.21
N GLU A 5 20.48 -11.06 -8.82
CA GLU A 5 19.48 -11.99 -8.28
C GLU A 5 18.83 -11.46 -7.00
N ILE A 6 19.64 -10.91 -6.08
CA ILE A 6 19.14 -10.27 -4.85
C ILE A 6 18.31 -9.03 -5.19
N SER A 7 18.71 -8.22 -6.16
CA SER A 7 17.97 -7.04 -6.57
C SER A 7 16.61 -7.40 -7.18
N ILE A 8 16.56 -8.46 -8.01
CA ILE A 8 15.31 -8.99 -8.56
C ILE A 8 14.42 -9.52 -7.43
N LEU A 9 14.97 -10.29 -6.50
CA LEU A 9 14.22 -10.82 -5.36
C LEU A 9 13.61 -9.69 -4.52
N ALA A 10 14.39 -8.65 -4.19
CA ALA A 10 13.92 -7.50 -3.43
C ALA A 10 12.81 -6.75 -4.17
N ALA A 11 12.95 -6.57 -5.49
CA ALA A 11 11.92 -5.95 -6.32
C ALA A 11 10.64 -6.79 -6.38
N CYS A 12 10.75 -8.11 -6.55
CA CYS A 12 9.60 -9.02 -6.56
C CYS A 12 8.85 -9.01 -5.21
N ILE A 13 9.56 -9.07 -4.09
CA ILE A 13 8.95 -8.97 -2.76
C ILE A 13 8.22 -7.65 -2.60
N THR A 14 8.83 -6.53 -3.01
CA THR A 14 8.23 -5.21 -2.96
C THR A 14 6.95 -5.14 -3.79
N LEU A 15 6.99 -5.58 -5.04
CA LEU A 15 5.83 -5.56 -5.94
C LEU A 15 4.72 -6.46 -5.42
N PHE A 16 5.05 -7.64 -4.90
CA PHE A 16 4.07 -8.54 -4.29
C PHE A 16 3.40 -7.90 -3.06
N LEU A 17 4.17 -7.32 -2.15
CA LEU A 17 3.61 -6.64 -0.98
C LEU A 17 2.74 -5.45 -1.38
N ASN A 18 3.17 -4.65 -2.36
CA ASN A 18 2.35 -3.54 -2.86
C ASN A 18 1.10 -4.02 -3.59
N TYR A 19 1.16 -5.14 -4.31
CA TYR A 19 -0.03 -5.75 -4.89
C TYR A 19 -1.01 -6.19 -3.81
N CYS A 20 -0.52 -6.76 -2.72
CA CYS A 20 -1.35 -7.20 -1.61
C CYS A 20 -1.91 -6.05 -0.77
N ILE A 21 -1.10 -5.00 -0.52
CA ILE A 21 -1.42 -3.90 0.39
C ILE A 21 -2.00 -2.70 -0.36
N GLY A 22 -1.47 -2.40 -1.52
CA GLY A 22 -1.53 -1.09 -2.16
C GLY A 22 -2.74 -0.81 -3.05
N LYS A 23 -3.66 -1.75 -3.21
CA LYS A 23 -4.95 -1.49 -3.90
C LYS A 23 -6.09 -1.55 -2.88
N PRO A 24 -6.30 -0.48 -2.14
CA PRO A 24 -7.08 -0.48 -0.90
C PRO A 24 -8.51 -0.72 -1.12
N ALA A 25 -9.10 -0.76 -2.06
CA ALA A 25 -10.52 -0.92 -2.21
C ALA A 25 -10.85 -1.22 -3.67
N GLY A 26 -9.85 -1.58 -4.39
CA GLY A 26 -10.03 -2.13 -5.71
C GLY A 26 -10.53 -3.54 -5.56
N ASP A 27 -11.31 -3.93 -6.49
CA ASP A 27 -11.95 -5.22 -6.63
C ASP A 27 -10.96 -6.40 -6.68
N PHE A 28 -9.69 -6.20 -6.30
CA PHE A 28 -8.58 -7.12 -6.57
C PHE A 28 -7.54 -7.27 -5.46
N SER A 29 -7.83 -6.91 -4.22
CA SER A 29 -6.97 -7.44 -3.16
C SER A 29 -7.40 -8.89 -2.92
N PRO A 30 -6.61 -9.90 -3.31
CA PRO A 30 -6.96 -11.30 -3.07
C PRO A 30 -6.97 -11.63 -1.57
N TYR A 31 -6.51 -10.70 -0.75
CA TYR A 31 -6.38 -10.89 0.69
C TYR A 31 -7.09 -9.76 1.45
N GLU A 32 -8.21 -10.08 2.02
CA GLU A 32 -9.02 -9.15 2.83
C GLU A 32 -8.24 -8.53 4.00
N ILE A 33 -7.25 -9.25 4.53
CA ILE A 33 -6.35 -8.79 5.59
C ILE A 33 -5.60 -7.52 5.19
N PHE A 34 -5.05 -7.47 3.98
CA PHE A 34 -4.28 -6.33 3.51
C PHE A 34 -5.14 -5.12 3.17
N SER A 35 -6.35 -5.34 2.66
CA SER A 35 -7.31 -4.24 2.47
C SER A 35 -7.72 -3.63 3.81
N SER A 36 -7.82 -4.43 4.86
CA SER A 36 -8.10 -3.97 6.22
C SER A 36 -6.96 -3.13 6.79
N TYR A 37 -5.70 -3.48 6.53
CA TYR A 37 -4.53 -2.70 6.93
C TYR A 37 -4.54 -1.30 6.29
N THR A 38 -4.77 -1.23 4.99
CA THR A 38 -4.82 0.05 4.26
C THR A 38 -5.94 0.95 4.76
N VAL A 39 -7.12 0.37 5.00
CA VAL A 39 -8.27 1.09 5.56
C VAL A 39 -7.96 1.58 6.98
N TRP A 40 -7.32 0.76 7.80
CA TRP A 40 -6.91 1.16 9.15
C TRP A 40 -5.94 2.35 9.12
N LEU A 41 -4.91 2.33 8.27
CA LEU A 41 -4.00 3.47 8.11
C LEU A 41 -4.74 4.74 7.66
N SER A 42 -5.68 4.60 6.71
CA SER A 42 -6.49 5.72 6.23
C SER A 42 -7.34 6.32 7.36
N ILE A 43 -7.97 5.47 8.17
CA ILE A 43 -8.74 5.91 9.35
C ILE A 43 -7.85 6.64 10.36
N CYS A 44 -6.68 6.09 10.67
CA CYS A 44 -5.74 6.75 11.60
C CYS A 44 -5.37 8.14 11.09
N ARG A 45 -5.02 8.27 9.82
CA ARG A 45 -4.64 9.56 9.23
C ARG A 45 -5.81 10.55 9.18
N LEU A 46 -7.00 10.11 8.78
CA LEU A 46 -8.19 10.97 8.76
C LEU A 46 -8.62 11.43 10.15
N LYS A 47 -8.41 10.61 11.18
CA LYS A 47 -8.65 11.03 12.59
C LYS A 47 -7.65 12.09 13.02
N GLU A 48 -6.37 11.96 12.68
CA GLU A 48 -5.34 12.96 13.00
C GLU A 48 -5.65 14.34 12.37
N VAL A 49 -6.17 14.36 11.15
CA VAL A 49 -6.53 15.61 10.47
C VAL A 49 -7.97 16.07 10.74
N GLY A 50 -8.74 15.33 11.57
CA GLY A 50 -10.09 15.71 11.99
C GLY A 50 -11.17 15.55 10.92
N LEU A 51 -10.93 14.76 9.88
CA LEU A 51 -11.88 14.55 8.77
C LEU A 51 -12.68 13.25 8.88
N TYR A 52 -12.28 12.31 9.75
CA TYR A 52 -12.88 10.98 9.81
C TYR A 52 -14.38 11.01 10.13
N ASP A 53 -14.80 11.85 11.09
CA ASP A 53 -16.18 11.87 11.57
C ASP A 53 -17.15 12.26 10.45
N GLN A 54 -16.80 13.23 9.61
CA GLN A 54 -17.60 13.62 8.46
C GLN A 54 -17.87 12.45 7.51
N TYR A 55 -16.85 11.65 7.20
CA TYR A 55 -17.00 10.48 6.32
C TYR A 55 -17.78 9.35 7.00
N SER A 56 -17.58 9.18 8.29
CA SER A 56 -18.31 8.17 9.09
C SER A 56 -19.81 8.48 9.14
N GLU A 57 -20.19 9.72 9.38
CA GLU A 57 -21.59 10.17 9.38
C GLU A 57 -22.24 9.93 8.02
N GLN A 58 -21.57 10.32 6.93
CA GLN A 58 -22.07 10.09 5.58
C GLN A 58 -22.28 8.59 5.29
N TYR A 59 -21.39 7.73 5.79
CA TYR A 59 -21.56 6.29 5.66
C TYR A 59 -22.78 5.77 6.42
N HIS A 60 -22.97 6.20 7.65
CA HIS A 60 -24.11 5.80 8.47
C HIS A 60 -25.44 6.25 7.88
N ASP A 61 -25.52 7.46 7.34
CA ASP A 61 -26.72 7.96 6.65
C ASP A 61 -27.06 7.13 5.41
N ASN A 62 -26.05 6.77 4.63
CA ASN A 62 -26.23 5.91 3.48
C ASN A 62 -26.65 4.48 3.87
N LEU A 63 -26.08 3.95 4.97
CA LEU A 63 -26.41 2.62 5.46
C LEU A 63 -27.88 2.48 5.85
N GLN A 64 -28.49 3.53 6.41
CA GLN A 64 -29.90 3.54 6.76
C GLN A 64 -30.84 3.47 5.54
N ARG A 65 -30.36 3.87 4.37
CA ARG A 65 -31.14 3.87 3.11
C ARG A 65 -31.07 2.55 2.35
N VAL A 66 -30.13 1.69 2.68
CA VAL A 66 -29.86 0.43 1.99
C VAL A 66 -30.77 -0.66 2.52
N LYS A 67 -31.37 -1.45 1.60
CA LYS A 67 -32.37 -2.48 1.96
C LYS A 67 -31.87 -3.90 1.73
N THR A 68 -30.87 -4.11 0.89
CA THR A 68 -30.39 -5.45 0.54
C THR A 68 -28.98 -5.72 1.02
N LYS A 69 -28.68 -6.99 1.31
CA LYS A 69 -27.33 -7.42 1.73
C LYS A 69 -26.25 -7.09 0.70
N TYR A 70 -26.62 -7.16 -0.58
CA TYR A 70 -25.69 -6.86 -1.67
C TYR A 70 -25.31 -5.37 -1.71
N GLU A 71 -26.30 -4.49 -1.57
CA GLU A 71 -26.07 -3.04 -1.48
C GLU A 71 -25.23 -2.67 -0.26
N VAL A 72 -25.39 -3.36 0.88
CA VAL A 72 -24.55 -3.15 2.07
C VAL A 72 -23.08 -3.48 1.77
N ILE A 73 -22.80 -4.58 1.05
CA ILE A 73 -21.43 -4.97 0.68
C ILE A 73 -20.83 -3.94 -0.29
N SER A 74 -21.58 -3.50 -1.28
CA SER A 74 -21.15 -2.46 -2.22
C SER A 74 -20.84 -1.16 -1.49
N LEU A 75 -21.76 -0.70 -0.64
CA LEU A 75 -21.58 0.52 0.15
C LEU A 75 -20.33 0.44 1.05
N LYS A 76 -20.06 -0.71 1.67
CA LYS A 76 -18.87 -0.92 2.48
C LYS A 76 -17.59 -0.79 1.65
N ASN A 77 -17.56 -1.33 0.44
CA ASN A 77 -16.42 -1.24 -0.46
C ASN A 77 -16.21 0.20 -0.95
N ASP A 78 -17.29 0.90 -1.30
CA ASP A 78 -17.24 2.30 -1.70
C ASP A 78 -16.76 3.19 -0.56
N PHE A 79 -17.18 2.92 0.66
CA PHE A 79 -16.71 3.62 1.86
C PHE A 79 -15.20 3.42 2.09
N LYS A 80 -14.70 2.20 1.93
CA LYS A 80 -13.26 1.93 2.01
C LYS A 80 -12.48 2.73 0.97
N LYS A 81 -12.95 2.78 -0.29
CA LYS A 81 -12.36 3.59 -1.37
C LYS A 81 -12.34 5.06 -1.03
N MET A 82 -13.46 5.55 -0.53
CA MET A 82 -13.61 6.95 -0.15
C MET A 82 -12.62 7.33 0.96
N LEU A 83 -12.49 6.52 2.01
CA LEU A 83 -11.54 6.75 3.10
C LEU A 83 -10.10 6.81 2.60
N TYR A 84 -9.71 5.88 1.73
CA TYR A 84 -8.37 5.88 1.16
C TYR A 84 -8.10 7.13 0.32
N ASN A 85 -8.98 7.45 -0.61
CA ASN A 85 -8.81 8.61 -1.49
C ASN A 85 -8.79 9.93 -0.69
N ALA A 86 -9.58 10.01 0.37
CA ALA A 86 -9.58 11.16 1.26
C ALA A 86 -8.30 11.28 2.11
N ALA A 87 -7.70 10.14 2.51
CA ALA A 87 -6.49 10.10 3.30
C ALA A 87 -5.21 10.28 2.47
N ASP A 88 -5.22 9.91 1.18
CA ASP A 88 -4.04 9.88 0.31
C ASP A 88 -3.24 11.21 0.29
N PRO A 89 -3.85 12.39 0.18
CA PRO A 89 -3.11 13.66 0.21
C PRO A 89 -2.35 13.90 1.53
N TYR A 90 -2.80 13.29 2.61
CA TYR A 90 -2.25 13.48 3.95
C TYR A 90 -1.25 12.38 4.36
N PHE A 91 -1.09 11.31 3.58
CA PHE A 91 -0.11 10.28 3.87
C PHE A 91 1.31 10.83 3.85
N THR A 92 2.07 10.51 4.89
CA THR A 92 3.48 10.85 5.07
C THR A 92 4.33 9.59 5.19
N TRP A 93 4.50 9.08 6.39
CA TRP A 93 5.26 7.87 6.67
C TRP A 93 4.54 6.59 6.18
N GLU A 94 3.22 6.61 6.05
CA GLU A 94 2.42 5.49 5.53
C GLU A 94 2.84 5.09 4.11
N ARG A 95 3.35 6.05 3.33
CA ARG A 95 3.90 5.76 2.01
C ARG A 95 5.10 4.82 2.07
N ALA A 96 5.91 4.92 3.12
CA ALA A 96 7.07 4.04 3.32
C ALA A 96 6.68 2.62 3.76
N VAL A 97 5.51 2.45 4.39
CA VAL A 97 5.06 1.16 4.95
C VAL A 97 3.97 0.48 4.11
N GLY A 98 3.97 0.68 2.81
CA GLY A 98 3.13 -0.08 1.88
C GLY A 98 2.25 0.74 0.94
N MET A 99 2.10 2.06 1.18
CA MET A 99 1.25 2.92 0.35
C MET A 99 1.93 3.42 -0.92
N CYS A 100 3.25 3.34 -1.01
CA CYS A 100 4.01 3.74 -2.19
C CYS A 100 5.01 2.64 -2.56
N PRO A 101 4.89 2.02 -3.75
CA PRO A 101 5.81 0.95 -4.18
C PRO A 101 7.28 1.37 -4.15
N VAL A 102 7.56 2.57 -4.59
CA VAL A 102 8.94 3.08 -4.65
C VAL A 102 9.53 3.31 -3.26
N CYS A 103 8.75 3.89 -2.35
CA CYS A 103 9.20 4.15 -0.97
C CYS A 103 9.37 2.85 -0.18
N THR A 104 8.39 1.95 -0.29
CA THR A 104 8.45 0.63 0.36
C THR A 104 9.61 -0.19 -0.21
N GLY A 105 9.82 -0.12 -1.52
CA GLY A 105 10.92 -0.80 -2.21
C GLY A 105 12.29 -0.36 -1.74
N PHE A 106 12.46 0.91 -1.42
CA PHE A 106 13.71 1.40 -0.82
C PHE A 106 14.02 0.66 0.49
N TRP A 107 13.07 0.63 1.42
CA TRP A 107 13.29 0.00 2.72
C TRP A 107 13.47 -1.51 2.63
N ILE A 108 12.65 -2.19 1.81
CA ILE A 108 12.77 -3.64 1.60
C ILE A 108 14.12 -3.99 0.98
N SER A 109 14.53 -3.26 -0.07
CA SER A 109 15.82 -3.49 -0.73
C SER A 109 16.99 -3.22 0.20
N LEU A 110 16.90 -2.19 1.03
CA LEU A 110 17.93 -1.86 2.02
C LEU A 110 18.07 -2.97 3.07
N ILE A 111 16.96 -3.45 3.62
CA ILE A 111 16.98 -4.53 4.61
C ILE A 111 17.56 -5.82 4.00
N ILE A 112 17.08 -6.22 2.81
CA ILE A 112 17.56 -7.42 2.13
C ILE A 112 19.06 -7.29 1.80
N ALA A 113 19.51 -6.13 1.32
CA ALA A 113 20.90 -5.89 0.98
C ALA A 113 21.83 -5.96 2.21
N ILE A 114 21.41 -5.40 3.34
CA ILE A 114 22.16 -5.48 4.60
C ILE A 114 22.29 -6.95 5.05
N LEU A 115 21.19 -7.70 5.01
CA LEU A 115 21.18 -9.11 5.42
C LEU A 115 21.98 -10.01 4.48
N ALA A 116 22.02 -9.68 3.19
CA ALA A 116 22.65 -10.52 2.17
C ALA A 116 24.16 -10.29 2.04
N THR A 117 24.64 -9.06 2.20
CA THR A 117 26.03 -8.73 1.82
C THR A 117 26.86 -8.08 2.93
N GLY A 118 26.27 -7.27 3.79
CA GLY A 118 27.00 -6.49 4.79
C GLY A 118 28.03 -5.48 4.24
N ASN A 119 28.21 -5.41 2.91
CA ASN A 119 29.14 -4.51 2.25
C ASN A 119 28.41 -3.28 1.70
N ILE A 120 28.84 -2.09 2.10
CA ILE A 120 28.15 -0.83 1.78
C ILE A 120 28.03 -0.55 0.27
N LEU A 121 29.05 -0.93 -0.52
CA LEU A 121 28.99 -0.76 -1.97
C LEU A 121 27.94 -1.67 -2.60
N HIS A 122 27.89 -2.92 -2.19
CA HIS A 122 26.89 -3.88 -2.66
C HIS A 122 25.48 -3.53 -2.19
N ILE A 123 25.33 -2.98 -0.98
CA ILE A 123 24.06 -2.46 -0.48
C ILE A 123 23.54 -1.39 -1.43
N PHE A 124 24.39 -0.42 -1.79
CA PHE A 124 24.02 0.66 -2.69
C PHE A 124 23.61 0.13 -4.07
N GLU A 125 24.39 -0.78 -4.65
CA GLU A 125 24.08 -1.41 -5.94
C GLU A 125 22.73 -2.13 -5.93
N ILE A 126 22.48 -2.96 -4.92
CA ILE A 126 21.21 -3.70 -4.79
C ILE A 126 20.01 -2.73 -4.68
N VAL A 127 20.11 -1.70 -3.87
CA VAL A 127 19.05 -0.70 -3.70
C VAL A 127 18.77 0.02 -5.02
N VAL A 128 19.78 0.48 -5.73
CA VAL A 128 19.63 1.19 -7.01
C VAL A 128 19.01 0.28 -8.08
N PHE A 129 19.53 -0.94 -8.26
CA PHE A 129 18.98 -1.87 -9.25
C PHE A 129 17.55 -2.28 -8.92
N SER A 130 17.22 -2.55 -7.67
CA SER A 130 15.85 -2.86 -7.25
C SER A 130 14.90 -1.71 -7.56
N HIS A 131 15.31 -0.47 -7.30
CA HIS A 131 14.52 0.71 -7.64
C HIS A 131 14.25 0.88 -9.13
N ILE A 132 15.25 0.63 -9.96
CA ILE A 132 15.10 0.66 -11.42
C ILE A 132 14.05 -0.37 -11.86
N ILE A 133 14.16 -1.61 -11.36
CA ILE A 133 13.22 -2.69 -11.68
C ILE A 133 11.79 -2.32 -11.23
N ILE A 134 11.62 -1.83 -10.00
CA ILE A 134 10.31 -1.43 -9.47
C ILE A 134 9.69 -0.32 -10.32
N ARG A 135 10.46 0.69 -10.72
CA ARG A 135 9.97 1.79 -11.55
C ARG A 135 9.55 1.33 -12.94
N ILE A 136 10.31 0.42 -13.55
CA ILE A 136 9.95 -0.17 -14.84
C ILE A 136 8.67 -0.99 -14.72
N ALA A 137 8.58 -1.86 -13.72
CA ALA A 137 7.40 -2.69 -13.49
C ALA A 137 6.14 -1.85 -13.23
N ASN A 138 6.23 -0.79 -12.43
CA ASN A 138 5.09 0.10 -12.17
C ASN A 138 4.61 0.90 -13.39
N LYS A 139 5.42 1.02 -14.42
CA LYS A 139 4.98 1.65 -15.68
C LYS A 139 4.33 0.65 -16.64
N LEU A 140 4.60 -0.63 -16.46
CA LEU A 140 4.10 -1.71 -17.32
C LEU A 140 2.82 -2.35 -16.77
N LEU A 141 2.58 -2.24 -15.47
CA LEU A 141 1.38 -2.72 -14.75
C LEU A 141 0.35 -1.59 -14.54
#